data_08f7cf856e2c88c4ac76ddd6d0256ae7
#
_entry.id   08f7cf856e2c88c4ac76ddd6d0256ae7
#
_cell.length_a   1.000
_cell.length_b   1.000
_cell.length_c   1.000
_cell.angle_alpha   90.00
_cell.angle_beta   90.00
_cell.angle_gamma   90.00
#
_symmetry.space_group_name_H-M   'P 1'
#
loop_
_entity.id
_entity.type
_entity.pdbx_description
1 polymer ?
#
loop_
_entity_poly.entity_id
_entity_poly.type
_entity_poly.pdbx_seq_one_letter_code
_entity_poly.pdbx_strand_id
1 'polypeptide(L)'
;ATLLRFNGMICKSVYEVLNIVPEFVSSYDARKFAFPELMQVREVKKSGERYTDKEIQKKNPVLFGGLSFDIDKKVIIHQKVSEIEPQVVWIYDKHNKLTKENYDMTDAYACVLGGMRKCGDWN
;
A
#
# COMPACT_ATOMS: atom_id res chain seq x y z
N ALA A 1 10.13 -7.18 18.39
CA ALA A 1 11.22 -8.14 18.37
C ALA A 1 10.84 -9.48 17.73
N THR A 2 9.65 -10.00 18.00
CA THR A 2 9.19 -11.28 17.43
C THR A 2 9.03 -11.22 15.91
N LEU A 3 8.44 -10.15 15.38
CA LEU A 3 8.28 -9.96 13.93
C LEU A 3 9.62 -9.83 13.22
N LEU A 4 10.60 -9.13 13.82
CA LEU A 4 11.93 -9.00 13.24
C LEU A 4 12.66 -10.34 13.18
N ARG A 5 12.52 -11.14 14.22
CA ARG A 5 13.08 -12.51 14.25
C ARG A 5 12.44 -13.37 13.17
N PHE A 6 11.14 -13.33 13.05
CA PHE A 6 10.40 -14.09 12.05
C PHE A 6 10.81 -13.70 10.63
N ASN A 7 10.92 -12.41 10.35
CA ASN A 7 11.41 -11.92 9.06
C ASN A 7 12.83 -12.38 8.77
N GLY A 8 13.72 -12.36 9.78
CA GLY A 8 15.07 -12.85 9.63
C GLY A 8 15.13 -14.35 9.31
N MET A 9 14.28 -15.15 9.94
CA MET A 9 14.17 -16.59 9.65
C MET A 9 13.68 -16.85 8.23
N ILE A 10 12.68 -16.11 7.75
CA ILE A 10 12.17 -16.22 6.39
C ILE A 10 13.27 -15.85 5.39
N CYS A 11 13.97 -14.74 5.60
CA CYS A 11 15.05 -14.30 4.72
C CYS A 11 16.18 -15.33 4.64
N LYS A 12 16.57 -15.92 5.78
CA LYS A 12 17.56 -16.98 5.82
C LYS A 12 17.10 -18.20 5.03
N SER A 13 15.84 -18.63 5.23
CA SER A 13 15.27 -19.76 4.50
C SER A 13 15.22 -19.52 2.99
N VAL A 14 14.83 -18.35 2.56
CA VAL A 14 14.82 -17.97 1.14
C VAL A 14 16.23 -18.03 0.55
N TYR A 15 17.20 -17.49 1.26
CA TYR A 15 18.60 -17.53 0.83
C TYR A 15 19.13 -18.97 0.71
N GLU A 16 18.88 -19.81 1.72
CA GLU A 16 19.34 -21.20 1.74
C GLU A 16 18.70 -22.05 0.63
N VAL A 17 17.41 -21.86 0.36
CA VAL A 17 16.67 -22.66 -0.60
C VAL A 17 16.84 -22.15 -2.03
N LEU A 18 16.75 -20.84 -2.26
CA LEU A 18 16.73 -20.24 -3.59
C LEU A 18 18.04 -19.56 -3.97
N ASN A 19 18.98 -19.42 -3.05
CA ASN A 19 20.24 -18.68 -3.22
C ASN A 19 19.99 -17.22 -3.67
N ILE A 20 18.93 -16.62 -3.15
CA ILE A 20 18.53 -15.24 -3.42
C ILE A 20 18.50 -14.45 -2.13
N VAL A 21 19.05 -13.24 -2.14
CA VAL A 21 18.92 -12.32 -1.01
C VAL A 21 17.61 -11.53 -1.18
N PRO A 22 16.61 -11.71 -0.27
CA PRO A 22 15.37 -10.98 -0.37
C PRO A 22 15.59 -9.49 -0.13
N GLU A 23 14.90 -8.66 -0.90
CA GLU A 23 14.83 -7.23 -0.65
C GLU A 23 13.64 -6.90 0.24
N PHE A 24 13.84 -5.92 1.14
CA PHE A 24 12.78 -5.43 2.01
C PHE A 24 12.10 -4.24 1.36
N VAL A 25 10.78 -4.25 1.42
CA VAL A 25 9.96 -3.13 0.96
C VAL A 25 9.02 -2.75 2.10
N SER A 26 9.08 -1.49 2.54
CA SER A 26 8.13 -0.99 3.52
C SER A 26 6.74 -0.85 2.90
N SER A 27 5.69 -0.86 3.73
CA SER A 27 4.32 -0.63 3.26
C SER A 27 4.18 0.70 2.52
N TYR A 28 4.86 1.73 3.01
CA TYR A 28 4.88 3.04 2.37
C TYR A 28 5.51 2.99 0.97
N ASP A 29 6.70 2.41 0.85
CA ASP A 29 7.38 2.28 -0.43
C ASP A 29 6.59 1.41 -1.41
N ALA A 30 6.04 0.31 -0.94
CA ALA A 30 5.21 -0.57 -1.76
C ALA A 30 4.02 0.19 -2.36
N ARG A 31 3.30 0.95 -1.56
CA ARG A 31 2.17 1.77 -2.04
C ARG A 31 2.62 2.87 -3.00
N LYS A 32 3.76 3.50 -2.72
CA LYS A 32 4.34 4.54 -3.56
C LYS A 32 4.67 4.03 -4.96
N PHE A 33 5.24 2.85 -5.07
CA PHE A 33 5.57 2.25 -6.37
C PHE A 33 4.38 1.59 -7.04
N ALA A 34 3.46 0.99 -6.27
CA ALA A 34 2.26 0.37 -6.82
C ALA A 34 1.26 1.41 -7.33
N PHE A 35 0.98 2.43 -6.52
CA PHE A 35 -0.02 3.46 -6.79
C PHE A 35 0.53 4.85 -6.44
N PRO A 36 1.43 5.40 -7.25
CA PRO A 36 2.08 6.68 -6.93
C PRO A 36 1.10 7.84 -6.80
N GLU A 37 -0.03 7.78 -7.48
CA GLU A 37 -1.08 8.79 -7.39
C GLU A 37 -1.74 8.89 -6.02
N LEU A 38 -1.60 7.84 -5.17
CA LEU A 38 -2.14 7.83 -3.81
C LEU A 38 -1.16 8.37 -2.76
N MET A 39 0.08 8.60 -3.15
CA MET A 39 1.18 8.93 -2.23
C MET A 39 1.70 10.34 -2.47
N GLN A 40 0.82 11.31 -2.34
CA GLN A 40 1.18 12.70 -2.54
C GLN A 40 2.10 13.21 -1.41
N VAL A 41 3.19 13.87 -1.78
CA VAL A 41 4.11 14.47 -0.82
C VAL A 41 3.46 15.73 -0.23
N ARG A 42 3.46 15.81 1.10
CA ARG A 42 2.93 16.98 1.81
C ARG A 42 3.90 18.15 1.70
N GLU A 43 3.34 19.31 1.44
CA GLU A 43 4.09 20.56 1.50
C GLU A 43 4.59 20.83 2.92
N VAL A 44 5.73 21.50 3.01
CA VAL A 44 6.33 21.90 4.28
C VAL A 44 5.96 23.34 4.58
N LYS A 45 5.53 23.62 5.81
CA LYS A 45 5.27 24.98 6.29
C LYS A 45 6.57 25.77 6.42
N LYS A 46 6.47 27.10 6.49
CA LYS A 46 7.62 27.97 6.76
C LYS A 46 8.33 27.63 8.08
N SER A 47 7.62 27.05 9.05
CA SER A 47 8.17 26.56 10.31
C SER A 47 8.96 25.26 10.22
N GLY A 48 8.98 24.61 9.05
CA GLY A 48 9.64 23.30 8.84
C GLY A 48 8.76 22.09 9.10
N GLU A 49 7.57 22.29 9.64
CA GLU A 49 6.59 21.20 9.85
C GLU A 49 5.79 20.91 8.59
N ARG A 50 5.39 19.65 8.42
CA ARG A 50 4.52 19.25 7.31
C ARG A 50 3.06 19.56 7.66
N TYR A 51 2.28 19.95 6.65
CA TYR A 51 0.85 20.16 6.83
C TYR A 51 0.16 18.88 7.28
N THR A 52 -0.77 19.02 8.24
CA THR A 52 -1.62 17.90 8.68
C THR A 52 -2.73 17.63 7.65
N ASP A 53 -3.35 16.45 7.74
CA ASP A 53 -4.46 16.09 6.85
C ASP A 53 -5.59 17.12 6.89
N LYS A 54 -5.95 17.60 8.09
CA LYS A 54 -6.99 18.62 8.26
C LYS A 54 -6.65 19.95 7.59
N GLU A 55 -5.39 20.36 7.70
CA GLU A 55 -4.91 21.62 7.10
C GLU A 55 -4.92 21.52 5.57
N ILE A 56 -4.48 20.40 5.02
CA ILE A 56 -4.49 20.17 3.57
C ILE A 56 -5.92 20.06 3.07
N GLN A 57 -6.79 19.35 3.76
CA GLN A 57 -8.20 19.23 3.41
C GLN A 57 -8.89 20.59 3.35
N LYS A 58 -8.56 21.48 4.27
CA LYS A 58 -9.09 22.85 4.29
C LYS A 58 -8.60 23.67 3.12
N LYS A 59 -7.35 23.47 2.71
CA LYS A 59 -6.68 24.22 1.64
C LYS A 59 -7.01 23.64 0.25
N ASN A 60 -7.07 22.33 0.15
CA ASN A 60 -7.36 21.62 -1.10
C ASN A 60 -8.14 20.33 -0.77
N PRO A 61 -9.44 20.30 -0.94
CA PRO A 61 -10.27 19.15 -0.58
C PRO A 61 -10.04 17.94 -1.49
N VAL A 62 -9.31 18.10 -2.60
CA VAL A 62 -9.07 17.01 -3.55
C VAL A 62 -7.60 16.60 -3.48
N LEU A 63 -7.35 15.31 -3.28
CA LEU A 63 -6.02 14.73 -3.23
C LEU A 63 -5.92 13.45 -4.04
N PHE A 64 -4.67 13.02 -4.29
CA PHE A 64 -4.37 11.73 -4.87
C PHE A 64 -5.19 11.39 -6.12
N GLY A 65 -4.97 12.11 -7.17
CA GLY A 65 -5.66 11.85 -8.44
C GLY A 65 -7.13 12.24 -8.47
N GLY A 66 -7.51 13.22 -7.67
CA GLY A 66 -8.89 13.73 -7.61
C GLY A 66 -9.73 13.17 -6.48
N LEU A 67 -9.14 12.38 -5.59
CA LEU A 67 -9.85 11.77 -4.47
C LEU A 67 -9.86 12.68 -3.25
N SER A 68 -10.95 12.63 -2.50
CA SER A 68 -11.12 13.41 -1.26
C SER A 68 -10.27 12.83 -0.11
N PHE A 69 -9.86 13.70 0.81
CA PHE A 69 -9.08 13.30 1.98
C PHE A 69 -9.81 12.42 2.98
N ASP A 70 -11.12 12.50 3.01
CA ASP A 70 -11.96 11.71 3.90
C ASP A 70 -12.16 10.28 3.45
N ILE A 71 -11.67 9.93 2.25
CA ILE A 71 -11.76 8.58 1.74
C ILE A 71 -10.65 7.72 2.35
N ASP A 72 -11.01 6.55 2.86
CA ASP A 72 -10.07 5.59 3.42
C ASP A 72 -9.17 5.03 2.30
N LYS A 73 -7.86 5.13 2.50
CA LYS A 73 -6.86 4.61 1.55
C LYS A 73 -7.00 3.12 1.28
N LYS A 74 -7.42 2.35 2.28
CA LYS A 74 -7.66 0.90 2.13
C LYS A 74 -8.75 0.61 1.11
N VAL A 75 -9.82 1.38 1.16
CA VAL A 75 -10.94 1.25 0.21
C VAL A 75 -10.48 1.57 -1.20
N ILE A 76 -9.68 2.61 -1.37
CA ILE A 76 -9.17 3.02 -2.68
C ILE A 76 -8.22 1.97 -3.24
N ILE A 77 -7.29 1.46 -2.42
CA ILE A 77 -6.37 0.40 -2.83
C ILE A 77 -7.14 -0.85 -3.25
N HIS A 78 -8.17 -1.21 -2.50
CA HIS A 78 -9.05 -2.33 -2.85
C HIS A 78 -9.72 -2.11 -4.21
N GLN A 79 -10.25 -0.92 -4.47
CA GLN A 79 -10.86 -0.59 -5.76
C GLN A 79 -9.86 -0.70 -6.90
N LYS A 80 -8.65 -0.17 -6.73
CA LYS A 80 -7.61 -0.26 -7.76
C LYS A 80 -7.16 -1.68 -8.02
N VAL A 81 -7.00 -2.50 -7.01
CA VAL A 81 -6.68 -3.92 -7.16
C VAL A 81 -7.82 -4.65 -7.86
N SER A 82 -9.06 -4.34 -7.55
CA SER A 82 -10.23 -4.93 -8.21
C SER A 82 -10.29 -4.59 -9.70
N GLU A 83 -9.85 -3.41 -10.08
CA GLU A 83 -9.77 -3.00 -11.50
C GLU A 83 -8.66 -3.76 -12.24
N ILE A 84 -7.51 -3.99 -11.58
CA ILE A 84 -6.39 -4.72 -12.18
C ILE A 84 -6.69 -6.22 -12.29
N GLU A 85 -7.34 -6.78 -11.26
CA GLU A 85 -7.63 -8.21 -11.13
C GLU A 85 -9.14 -8.44 -10.99
N PRO A 86 -9.92 -8.25 -12.06
CA PRO A 86 -11.38 -8.34 -12.00
C PRO A 86 -11.91 -9.75 -11.71
N GLN A 87 -11.07 -10.78 -11.88
CA GLN A 87 -11.45 -12.16 -11.64
C GLN A 87 -11.42 -12.57 -10.17
N VAL A 88 -10.89 -11.73 -9.29
CA VAL A 88 -10.80 -12.07 -7.86
C VAL A 88 -12.18 -12.06 -7.23
N VAL A 89 -12.49 -13.11 -6.48
CA VAL A 89 -13.73 -13.24 -5.72
C VAL A 89 -13.49 -12.72 -4.31
N TRP A 90 -14.21 -11.67 -3.95
CA TRP A 90 -14.08 -11.05 -2.65
C TRP A 90 -15.01 -11.67 -1.62
N ILE A 91 -14.62 -11.62 -0.36
CA ILE A 91 -15.38 -12.20 0.76
C ILE A 91 -16.30 -11.14 1.34
N TYR A 92 -17.59 -11.45 1.42
CA TYR A 92 -18.59 -10.58 2.00
C TYR A 92 -19.17 -11.20 3.27
N ASP A 93 -19.53 -10.35 4.23
CA ASP A 93 -20.22 -10.79 5.44
C ASP A 93 -21.73 -10.99 5.19
N LYS A 94 -22.46 -11.37 6.25
CA LYS A 94 -23.91 -11.57 6.18
C LYS A 94 -24.68 -10.29 5.85
N HIS A 95 -24.09 -9.13 6.02
CA HIS A 95 -24.67 -7.82 5.67
C HIS A 95 -24.22 -7.32 4.30
N ASN A 96 -23.59 -8.17 3.50
CA ASN A 96 -23.07 -7.86 2.18
C ASN A 96 -21.99 -6.77 2.18
N LYS A 97 -21.20 -6.71 3.25
CA LYS A 97 -20.06 -5.82 3.39
C LYS A 97 -18.74 -6.60 3.23
N LEU A 98 -17.75 -5.97 2.67
CA LEU A 98 -16.41 -6.55 2.55
C LEU A 98 -15.82 -6.82 3.94
N THR A 99 -15.27 -8.02 4.13
CA THR A 99 -14.59 -8.39 5.35
C THR A 99 -13.18 -7.82 5.40
N LYS A 100 -12.57 -7.82 6.59
CA LYS A 100 -11.20 -7.32 6.81
C LYS A 100 -10.17 -8.08 5.98
N GLU A 101 -10.36 -9.37 5.75
CA GLU A 101 -9.45 -10.22 5.00
C GLU A 101 -9.24 -9.73 3.57
N ASN A 102 -10.24 -9.10 2.96
CA ASN A 102 -10.10 -8.53 1.62
C ASN A 102 -9.06 -7.40 1.59
N TYR A 103 -9.03 -6.56 2.62
CA TYR A 103 -8.05 -5.48 2.72
C TYR A 103 -6.65 -6.00 3.00
N ASP A 104 -6.52 -7.08 3.77
CA ASP A 104 -5.25 -7.75 3.99
C ASP A 104 -4.72 -8.33 2.68
N MET A 105 -5.57 -8.93 1.86
CA MET A 105 -5.20 -9.43 0.53
C MET A 105 -4.76 -8.32 -0.42
N THR A 106 -5.48 -7.21 -0.45
CA THR A 106 -5.10 -6.08 -1.32
C THR A 106 -3.82 -5.39 -0.86
N ASP A 107 -3.57 -5.33 0.44
CA ASP A 107 -2.30 -4.86 0.97
C ASP A 107 -1.15 -5.77 0.55
N ALA A 108 -1.33 -7.09 0.63
CA ALA A 108 -0.34 -8.05 0.16
C ALA A 108 -0.08 -7.91 -1.35
N TYR A 109 -1.13 -7.75 -2.14
CA TYR A 109 -1.02 -7.52 -3.58
C TYR A 109 -0.23 -6.24 -3.88
N ALA A 110 -0.54 -5.16 -3.18
CA ALA A 110 0.16 -3.89 -3.34
C ALA A 110 1.65 -4.01 -2.97
N CYS A 111 1.98 -4.81 -1.95
CA CYS A 111 3.36 -5.07 -1.57
C CYS A 111 4.12 -5.79 -2.69
N VAL A 112 3.52 -6.79 -3.32
CA VAL A 112 4.15 -7.53 -4.43
C VAL A 112 4.29 -6.62 -5.65
N LEU A 113 3.23 -5.94 -6.05
CA LEU A 113 3.24 -5.04 -7.20
C LEU A 113 4.25 -3.89 -7.02
N GLY A 114 4.24 -3.27 -5.85
CA GLY A 114 5.17 -2.20 -5.52
C GLY A 114 6.61 -2.66 -5.48
N GLY A 115 6.88 -3.84 -4.92
CA GLY A 115 8.20 -4.44 -4.91
C GLY A 115 8.71 -4.73 -6.32
N MET A 116 7.89 -5.30 -7.18
CA MET A 116 8.24 -5.57 -8.58
C MET A 116 8.54 -4.29 -9.34
N ARG A 117 7.72 -3.26 -9.18
CA ARG A 117 7.94 -1.96 -9.82
C ARG A 117 9.17 -1.24 -9.28
N LYS A 118 9.44 -1.32 -7.97
CA LYS A 118 10.64 -0.76 -7.36
C LYS A 118 11.90 -1.39 -7.92
N CYS A 119 11.89 -2.70 -8.13
CA CYS A 119 13.03 -3.43 -8.70
C CYS A 119 13.12 -3.35 -10.23
N GLY A 120 12.18 -2.70 -10.90
CA GLY A 120 12.13 -2.57 -12.35
C GLY A 120 11.65 -3.80 -13.09
N ASP A 121 11.14 -4.80 -12.40
CA ASP A 121 10.70 -6.07 -12.99
C ASP A 121 9.28 -5.99 -13.57
N TRP A 122 8.58 -4.91 -13.30
CA TRP A 122 7.21 -4.71 -13.75
C TRP A 122 6.99 -3.26 -14.19
N ASN A 123 6.50 -3.09 -15.38
CA ASN A 123 6.12 -1.79 -15.93
C ASN A 123 4.60 -1.58 -15.90
#